data_cd7711fe7a4fa84f32a2032b1a1ac961
#
_entry.id   cd7711fe7a4fa84f32a2032b1a1ac961
#
_cell.length_a   1.000
_cell.length_b   1.000
_cell.length_c   1.000
_cell.angle_alpha   90.00
_cell.angle_beta   90.00
_cell.angle_gamma   90.00
#
_symmetry.space_group_name_H-M   'P 1'
#
loop_
_entity.id
_entity.type
_entity.pdbx_description
1 polymer ?
#
loop_
_entity_poly.entity_id
_entity_poly.type
_entity_poly.pdbx_seq_one_letter_code
_entity_poly.pdbx_strand_id
1 'polypeptide(L)'
;MKSNINISDESLESDINRLTNQLWKLIPMKENGEDWLDQLNTVLVEVRGLSEIFFSNDKFLVLLSKLEGLRISEDLPFTVYRKTVFESISLLREILNG
;
A
#
# COMPACT_ATOMS: atom_id res chain seq x y z
N MET A 1 26.26 1.50 12.56
CA MET A 1 25.45 0.30 12.37
C MET A 1 24.05 0.49 12.85
N LYS A 2 23.86 0.54 14.15
CA LYS A 2 22.51 0.71 14.68
C LYS A 2 21.86 2.00 14.24
N SER A 3 22.64 3.06 14.12
CA SER A 3 22.10 4.34 13.67
C SER A 3 21.53 4.25 12.26
N ASN A 4 22.16 3.46 11.39
CA ASN A 4 21.64 3.27 10.04
C ASN A 4 20.32 2.52 10.06
N ILE A 5 20.20 1.52 10.92
CA ILE A 5 18.98 0.77 11.09
C ILE A 5 17.88 1.68 11.60
N ASN A 6 18.18 2.51 12.59
CA ASN A 6 17.21 3.44 13.17
C ASN A 6 16.71 4.46 12.13
N ILE A 7 17.62 4.98 11.31
CA ILE A 7 17.27 5.92 10.26
C ILE A 7 16.36 5.23 9.25
N SER A 8 16.68 3.98 8.90
CA SER A 8 15.86 3.20 7.97
C SER A 8 14.47 2.94 8.54
N ASP A 9 14.39 2.65 9.83
CA ASP A 9 13.11 2.40 10.50
C ASP A 9 12.23 3.65 10.52
N GLU A 10 12.82 4.81 10.82
CA GLU A 10 12.09 6.07 10.79
C GLU A 10 11.59 6.39 9.39
N SER A 11 12.45 6.17 8.40
CA SER A 11 12.11 6.41 7.01
C SER A 11 10.98 5.48 6.56
N LEU A 12 11.06 4.22 6.97
CA LEU A 12 10.03 3.23 6.65
C LEU A 12 8.70 3.61 7.30
N GLU A 13 8.74 4.03 8.56
CA GLU A 13 7.51 4.46 9.24
C GLU A 13 6.85 5.62 8.52
N SER A 14 7.64 6.60 8.11
CA SER A 14 7.13 7.76 7.38
C SER A 14 6.51 7.34 6.06
N ASP A 15 7.19 6.45 5.33
CA ASP A 15 6.69 5.95 4.04
C ASP A 15 5.39 5.17 4.21
N ILE A 16 5.32 4.32 5.23
CA ILE A 16 4.12 3.52 5.49
C ILE A 16 2.95 4.41 5.88
N ASN A 17 3.19 5.43 6.70
CA ASN A 17 2.14 6.37 7.07
C ASN A 17 1.61 7.12 5.85
N ARG A 18 2.50 7.54 4.95
CA ARG A 18 2.09 8.21 3.73
C ARG A 18 1.28 7.28 2.84
N LEU A 19 1.73 6.05 2.67
CA LEU A 19 1.01 5.06 1.86
C LEU A 19 -0.36 4.74 2.44
N THR A 20 -0.43 4.62 3.77
CA THR A 20 -1.71 4.38 4.44
C THR A 20 -2.70 5.49 4.14
N ASN A 21 -2.25 6.74 4.22
CA ASN A 21 -3.11 7.89 3.90
C ASN A 21 -3.54 7.87 2.44
N GLN A 22 -2.65 7.50 1.54
CA GLN A 22 -2.97 7.42 0.11
C GLN A 22 -3.98 6.31 -0.17
N LEU A 23 -3.86 5.18 0.53
CA LEU A 23 -4.82 4.08 0.39
C LEU A 23 -6.20 4.47 0.91
N TRP A 24 -6.26 5.17 2.05
CA TRP A 24 -7.55 5.65 2.56
C TRP A 24 -8.28 6.53 1.55
N LYS A 25 -7.56 7.34 0.79
CA LYS A 25 -8.16 8.21 -0.21
C LYS A 25 -8.79 7.47 -1.36
N LEU A 26 -8.33 6.23 -1.63
CA LEU A 26 -8.88 5.44 -2.74
C LEU A 26 -10.36 5.16 -2.57
N ILE A 27 -10.81 4.96 -1.33
CA ILE A 27 -12.21 4.60 -1.07
C ILE A 27 -13.16 5.71 -1.52
N PRO A 28 -13.04 6.96 -1.03
CA PRO A 28 -13.94 8.03 -1.50
C PRO A 28 -13.73 8.37 -2.97
N MET A 29 -12.52 8.23 -3.48
CA MET A 29 -12.27 8.48 -4.90
C MET A 29 -13.06 7.51 -5.78
N LYS A 30 -13.03 6.23 -5.44
CA LYS A 30 -13.80 5.21 -6.16
C LYS A 30 -15.30 5.48 -6.04
N GLU A 31 -15.75 5.82 -4.85
CA GLU A 31 -17.15 6.09 -4.56
C GLU A 31 -17.66 7.29 -5.35
N ASN A 32 -16.84 8.32 -5.51
CA ASN A 32 -17.20 9.55 -6.19
C ASN A 32 -16.90 9.53 -7.70
N GLY A 33 -16.39 8.42 -8.22
CA GLY A 33 -16.06 8.33 -9.64
C GLY A 33 -14.84 9.12 -10.06
N GLU A 34 -13.94 9.41 -9.11
CA GLU A 34 -12.70 10.13 -9.41
C GLU A 34 -11.65 9.19 -9.98
N ASP A 35 -10.53 9.75 -10.43
CA ASP A 35 -9.46 8.98 -11.04
C ASP A 35 -8.62 8.24 -9.98
N TRP A 36 -9.21 7.20 -9.42
CA TRP A 36 -8.55 6.39 -8.39
C TRP A 36 -7.43 5.52 -8.95
N LEU A 37 -7.48 5.19 -10.26
CA LEU A 37 -6.43 4.38 -10.90
C LEU A 37 -5.09 5.10 -10.89
N ASP A 38 -5.09 6.40 -11.14
CA ASP A 38 -3.86 7.18 -11.11
C ASP A 38 -3.26 7.19 -9.72
N GLN A 39 -4.11 7.38 -8.71
CA GLN A 39 -3.67 7.33 -7.31
C GLN A 39 -3.11 5.96 -6.96
N LEU A 40 -3.79 4.89 -7.38
CA LEU A 40 -3.35 3.52 -7.13
C LEU A 40 -2.00 3.24 -7.79
N ASN A 41 -1.81 3.71 -9.03
CA ASN A 41 -0.55 3.52 -9.72
C ASN A 41 0.61 4.19 -8.99
N THR A 42 0.37 5.35 -8.41
CA THR A 42 1.38 6.04 -7.60
C THR A 42 1.76 5.19 -6.39
N VAL A 43 0.76 4.63 -5.71
CA VAL A 43 1.01 3.74 -4.56
C VAL A 43 1.78 2.50 -4.99
N LEU A 44 1.41 1.91 -6.12
CA LEU A 44 2.09 0.72 -6.63
C LEU A 44 3.57 0.95 -6.90
N VAL A 45 3.92 2.09 -7.48
CA VAL A 45 5.32 2.43 -7.74
C VAL A 45 6.10 2.48 -6.42
N GLU A 46 5.55 3.10 -5.39
CA GLU A 46 6.20 3.18 -4.09
C GLU A 46 6.34 1.82 -3.42
N VAL A 47 5.28 1.01 -3.47
CA VAL A 47 5.30 -0.33 -2.87
C VAL A 47 6.34 -1.21 -3.56
N ARG A 48 6.44 -1.12 -4.89
CA ARG A 48 7.47 -1.87 -5.62
C ARG A 48 8.87 -1.47 -5.18
N GLY A 49 9.10 -0.16 -5.03
CA GLY A 49 10.40 0.32 -4.57
C GLY A 49 10.73 -0.23 -3.19
N LEU A 50 9.76 -0.21 -2.29
CA LEU A 50 9.96 -0.74 -0.93
C LEU A 50 10.17 -2.25 -0.95
N SER A 51 9.47 -2.98 -1.82
CA SER A 51 9.63 -4.43 -1.90
C SER A 51 11.03 -4.81 -2.39
N GLU A 52 11.65 -3.98 -3.21
CA GLU A 52 13.02 -4.20 -3.67
C GLU A 52 14.03 -3.93 -2.56
N ILE A 53 13.78 -2.91 -1.75
CA ILE A 53 14.66 -2.56 -0.64
C ILE A 53 14.53 -3.59 0.48
N PHE A 54 13.32 -4.01 0.79
CA PHE A 54 13.02 -4.94 1.88
C PHE A 54 12.60 -6.30 1.35
N PHE A 55 13.38 -6.83 0.41
CA PHE A 55 13.02 -8.05 -0.34
C PHE A 55 12.84 -9.29 0.54
N SER A 56 13.39 -9.28 1.74
CA SER A 56 13.22 -10.40 2.67
C SER A 56 11.88 -10.38 3.40
N ASN A 57 11.11 -9.31 3.26
CA ASN A 57 9.80 -9.20 3.91
C ASN A 57 8.69 -9.53 2.91
N ASP A 58 8.19 -10.75 2.99
CA ASP A 58 7.17 -11.26 2.06
C ASP A 58 5.88 -10.47 2.11
N LYS A 59 5.62 -9.73 3.18
CA LYS A 59 4.40 -8.94 3.29
C LYS A 59 4.30 -7.87 2.23
N PHE A 60 5.43 -7.32 1.80
CA PHE A 60 5.43 -6.36 0.69
C PHE A 60 4.96 -7.00 -0.60
N LEU A 61 5.33 -8.26 -0.84
CA LEU A 61 4.88 -8.98 -2.03
C LEU A 61 3.39 -9.27 -1.97
N VAL A 62 2.88 -9.64 -0.80
CA VAL A 62 1.45 -9.87 -0.62
C VAL A 62 0.68 -8.57 -0.85
N LEU A 63 1.17 -7.47 -0.29
CA LEU A 63 0.56 -6.15 -0.47
C LEU A 63 0.52 -5.76 -1.95
N LEU A 64 1.65 -5.95 -2.63
CA LEU A 64 1.74 -5.64 -4.06
C LEU A 64 0.73 -6.43 -4.87
N SER A 65 0.60 -7.72 -4.56
CA SER A 65 -0.35 -8.60 -5.24
C SER A 65 -1.79 -8.12 -5.06
N LYS A 66 -2.16 -7.72 -3.85
CA LYS A 66 -3.50 -7.22 -3.56
C LYS A 66 -3.80 -5.94 -4.34
N LEU A 67 -2.84 -5.01 -4.36
CA LEU A 67 -3.01 -3.75 -5.06
C LEU A 67 -3.04 -3.93 -6.57
N GLU A 68 -2.24 -4.84 -7.11
CA GLU A 68 -2.29 -5.17 -8.52
C GLU A 68 -3.64 -5.76 -8.90
N GLY A 69 -4.22 -6.57 -8.01
CA GLY A 69 -5.57 -7.10 -8.22
C GLY A 69 -6.61 -6.02 -8.37
N LEU A 70 -6.50 -4.95 -7.58
CA LEU A 70 -7.40 -3.81 -7.71
C LEU A 70 -7.23 -3.10 -9.05
N ARG A 71 -5.99 -2.98 -9.51
CA ARG A 71 -5.70 -2.30 -10.76
C ARG A 71 -6.28 -3.05 -11.96
N ILE A 72 -6.20 -4.36 -11.93
CA ILE A 72 -6.62 -5.20 -13.05
C ILE A 72 -8.14 -5.32 -13.11
N SER A 73 -8.80 -5.36 -11.96
CA SER A 73 -10.24 -5.68 -11.86
C SER A 73 -11.07 -4.40 -11.71
N GLU A 74 -11.22 -3.65 -12.78
CA GLU A 74 -11.94 -2.39 -12.75
C GLU A 74 -13.42 -2.54 -12.38
N ASP A 75 -14.00 -3.70 -12.65
CA ASP A 75 -15.42 -3.97 -12.43
C ASP A 75 -15.73 -4.55 -11.05
N LEU A 76 -14.77 -4.52 -10.13
CA LEU A 76 -15.00 -5.04 -8.78
C LEU A 76 -16.15 -4.30 -8.10
N PRO A 77 -17.04 -5.02 -7.42
CA PRO A 77 -18.04 -4.38 -6.56
C PRO A 77 -17.33 -3.50 -5.51
N PHE A 78 -17.96 -2.40 -5.18
CA PHE A 78 -17.35 -1.45 -4.24
C PHE A 78 -17.04 -2.09 -2.88
N THR A 79 -17.88 -3.03 -2.42
CA THR A 79 -17.65 -3.71 -1.14
C THR A 79 -16.36 -4.53 -1.17
N VAL A 80 -16.07 -5.20 -2.30
CA VAL A 80 -14.85 -5.99 -2.46
C VAL A 80 -13.64 -5.06 -2.55
N TYR A 81 -13.77 -3.99 -3.31
CA TYR A 81 -12.72 -2.96 -3.44
C TYR A 81 -12.35 -2.40 -2.07
N ARG A 82 -13.34 -1.98 -1.31
CA ARG A 82 -13.15 -1.40 0.01
C ARG A 82 -12.48 -2.39 0.96
N LYS A 83 -12.92 -3.65 0.93
CA LYS A 83 -12.33 -4.69 1.76
C LYS A 83 -10.85 -4.88 1.44
N THR A 84 -10.50 -4.91 0.15
CA THR A 84 -9.12 -5.08 -0.28
C THR A 84 -8.25 -3.91 0.17
N VAL A 85 -8.77 -2.68 0.11
CA VAL A 85 -8.05 -1.51 0.60
C VAL A 85 -7.79 -1.63 2.11
N PHE A 86 -8.80 -2.03 2.88
CA PHE A 86 -8.62 -2.23 4.32
C PHE A 86 -7.58 -3.31 4.63
N GLU A 87 -7.60 -4.40 3.88
CA GLU A 87 -6.62 -5.49 4.06
C GLU A 87 -5.21 -5.00 3.74
N SER A 88 -5.08 -4.16 2.72
CA SER A 88 -3.80 -3.57 2.35
C SER A 88 -3.26 -2.66 3.45
N ILE A 89 -4.13 -1.85 4.04
CA ILE A 89 -3.75 -0.98 5.16
C ILE A 89 -3.32 -1.83 6.36
N SER A 90 -4.03 -2.92 6.63
CA SER A 90 -3.66 -3.83 7.72
C SER A 90 -2.29 -4.44 7.50
N LEU A 91 -1.97 -4.82 6.27
CA LEU A 91 -0.65 -5.34 5.92
C LEU A 91 0.45 -4.32 6.18
N LEU A 92 0.21 -3.06 5.82
CA LEU A 92 1.17 -1.99 6.09
C LEU A 92 1.44 -1.86 7.59
N ARG A 93 0.40 -1.95 8.40
CA ARG A 93 0.56 -1.91 9.86
C ARG A 93 1.34 -3.09 10.37
N GLU A 94 1.09 -4.29 9.82
CA GLU A 94 1.84 -5.48 10.20
C GLU A 94 3.32 -5.34 9.86
N ILE A 95 3.62 -4.79 8.69
CA ILE A 95 4.99 -4.55 8.28
C ILE A 95 5.69 -3.62 9.27
N LEU A 96 5.00 -2.56 9.68
CA LEU A 96 5.56 -1.58 10.60
C LEU A 96 5.79 -2.17 11.99
N ASN A 97 4.87 -3.01 12.46
CA ASN A 97 4.92 -3.58 13.80
C ASN A 97 5.74 -4.87 13.88
N GLY A 98 6.00 -5.47 12.77
CA GLY A 98 6.59 -6.76 12.73
C GLY A 98 8.00 -6.90 12.39
#